data_ebdd2acd3bfef91061185d15a83e6112
#
_entry.id   ebdd2acd3bfef91061185d15a83e6112
#
_cell.length_a   1.000
_cell.length_b   1.000
_cell.length_c   1.000
_cell.angle_alpha   90.00
_cell.angle_beta   90.00
_cell.angle_gamma   90.00
#
_symmetry.space_group_name_H-M   'P 1'
#
loop_
_entity.id
_entity.type
_entity.pdbx_description
1 polymer ?
#
loop_
_entity_poly.entity_id
_entity_poly.type
_entity_poly.pdbx_seq_one_letter_code
_entity_poly.pdbx_strand_id
1 'polypeptide(L)'
;MRKCNLSSEEQAHYNADLLAYQNKAMRTLGLAYKFIPEDSGNDCAELVNEGNMIFLGIVAISDPIRPDVPEAVQKCQSAGIGVKIVTGDTPGTATEIARQIGLWKPENTDRNRITGVEFAALSDEEALDRVLDLKVMSRARPMDKQRLVQLLQQKGAVVAVTGDGTNDAPALNHAQVGLSMGTGTSVAKEASDITLLDDSFHSIATAVMWGRSLYKNIQRFIVFQLTINVVALASVLLGAFFGTELPLTVTQMLWVNLIMDTFAAMALASIPPSADVMNEKPRKTDDFIITKTMRKNILGVGFCFLAILMTLIVIIKQRPADLVGQALTQFFTIFVMLQFWNLFNASVFGTNHSVFKDSRHALGMLSVAIIILVGQILIVEFGGKVFRTEPMNFMTWVYIIAGTSFVLWIGEIYRWIKRIQKKD
;
A
#
# COMPACT_ATOMS: atom_id res chain seq x y z
N MET A 1 -11.35 -3.79 -50.39
CA MET A 1 -10.52 -4.27 -51.49
C MET A 1 -11.23 -5.12 -52.55
N ARG A 2 -12.10 -6.10 -52.20
CA ARG A 2 -12.79 -7.00 -53.15
C ARG A 2 -13.65 -6.28 -54.22
N LYS A 3 -14.07 -5.03 -54.00
CA LYS A 3 -14.85 -4.19 -54.92
C LYS A 3 -14.01 -3.18 -55.70
N CYS A 4 -12.69 -3.20 -55.53
CA CYS A 4 -11.76 -2.26 -56.19
C CYS A 4 -11.01 -2.93 -57.33
N ASN A 5 -10.66 -2.13 -58.31
CA ASN A 5 -9.81 -2.56 -59.47
C ASN A 5 -8.35 -2.61 -59.01
N LEU A 6 -7.95 -3.75 -58.43
CA LEU A 6 -6.60 -4.03 -57.96
C LEU A 6 -6.09 -5.31 -58.62
N SER A 7 -4.86 -5.31 -59.05
CA SER A 7 -4.16 -6.51 -59.49
C SER A 7 -3.94 -7.48 -58.32
N SER A 8 -3.70 -8.73 -58.61
CA SER A 8 -3.41 -9.75 -57.57
C SER A 8 -2.19 -9.40 -56.72
N GLU A 9 -1.17 -8.76 -57.32
CA GLU A 9 0.06 -8.31 -56.63
C GLU A 9 -0.23 -7.13 -55.70
N GLU A 10 -0.97 -6.12 -56.13
CA GLU A 10 -1.36 -4.98 -55.35
C GLU A 10 -2.26 -5.42 -54.20
N GLN A 11 -3.17 -6.35 -54.42
CA GLN A 11 -4.06 -6.90 -53.38
C GLN A 11 -3.27 -7.66 -52.29
N ALA A 12 -2.25 -8.42 -52.71
CA ALA A 12 -1.34 -9.11 -51.80
C ALA A 12 -0.50 -8.12 -50.96
N HIS A 13 0.03 -7.07 -51.60
CA HIS A 13 0.78 -6.03 -50.93
C HIS A 13 -0.05 -5.27 -49.89
N TYR A 14 -1.24 -4.79 -50.24
CA TYR A 14 -2.11 -4.09 -49.32
C TYR A 14 -2.64 -5.00 -48.20
N ASN A 15 -2.82 -6.31 -48.43
CA ASN A 15 -3.19 -7.25 -47.40
C ASN A 15 -2.02 -7.48 -46.42
N ALA A 16 -0.78 -7.47 -46.89
CA ALA A 16 0.38 -7.58 -46.00
C ALA A 16 0.51 -6.33 -45.10
N ASP A 17 0.34 -5.14 -45.67
CA ASP A 17 0.34 -3.86 -44.92
C ASP A 17 -0.80 -3.82 -43.89
N LEU A 18 -2.03 -4.23 -44.29
CA LEU A 18 -3.17 -4.31 -43.41
C LEU A 18 -2.86 -5.22 -42.22
N LEU A 19 -2.29 -6.40 -42.45
CA LEU A 19 -1.91 -7.35 -41.44
C LEU A 19 -0.83 -6.77 -40.51
N ALA A 20 0.16 -6.06 -41.08
CA ALA A 20 1.22 -5.41 -40.30
C ALA A 20 0.68 -4.32 -39.38
N TYR A 21 -0.29 -3.51 -39.81
CA TYR A 21 -0.96 -2.52 -38.96
C TYR A 21 -1.84 -3.17 -37.91
N GLN A 22 -2.61 -4.21 -38.28
CA GLN A 22 -3.45 -4.95 -37.33
C GLN A 22 -2.62 -5.64 -36.25
N ASN A 23 -1.45 -6.19 -36.61
CA ASN A 23 -0.51 -6.77 -35.64
C ASN A 23 0.09 -5.74 -34.67
N LYS A 24 0.07 -4.45 -35.03
CA LYS A 24 0.45 -3.31 -34.15
C LYS A 24 -0.74 -2.75 -33.36
N ALA A 25 -1.85 -3.49 -33.26
CA ALA A 25 -3.06 -3.07 -32.56
C ALA A 25 -3.78 -1.85 -33.17
N MET A 26 -3.52 -1.51 -34.44
CA MET A 26 -4.16 -0.40 -35.12
C MET A 26 -5.50 -0.79 -35.73
N ARG A 27 -6.51 0.05 -35.58
CA ARG A 27 -7.75 -0.06 -36.37
C ARG A 27 -7.44 0.39 -37.79
N THR A 28 -7.92 -0.36 -38.77
CA THR A 28 -7.65 -0.05 -40.18
C THR A 28 -8.94 0.19 -40.94
N LEU A 29 -8.92 1.22 -41.79
CA LEU A 29 -9.99 1.54 -42.71
C LEU A 29 -9.41 1.61 -44.14
N GLY A 30 -10.04 0.88 -45.07
CA GLY A 30 -9.74 1.01 -46.51
C GLY A 30 -10.63 2.07 -47.14
N LEU A 31 -10.04 2.99 -47.86
CA LEU A 31 -10.73 4.05 -48.57
C LEU A 31 -10.69 3.78 -50.07
N ALA A 32 -11.83 3.97 -50.70
CA ALA A 32 -11.94 3.86 -52.19
C ALA A 32 -12.96 4.87 -52.70
N TYR A 33 -12.85 5.24 -53.94
CA TYR A 33 -13.78 6.17 -54.59
C TYR A 33 -14.15 5.69 -56.01
N LYS A 34 -15.24 6.24 -56.55
CA LYS A 34 -15.73 5.99 -57.92
C LYS A 34 -16.22 7.32 -58.49
N PHE A 35 -15.85 7.62 -59.72
CA PHE A 35 -16.43 8.74 -60.44
C PHE A 35 -17.84 8.35 -60.91
N ILE A 36 -18.79 9.21 -60.63
CA ILE A 36 -20.21 9.01 -60.99
C ILE A 36 -20.61 10.08 -61.98
N PRO A 37 -21.19 9.75 -63.17
CA PRO A 37 -21.76 10.74 -64.08
C PRO A 37 -22.89 11.54 -63.40
N GLU A 38 -23.03 12.82 -63.75
CA GLU A 38 -24.02 13.73 -63.15
C GLU A 38 -25.50 13.23 -63.24
N ASP A 39 -25.81 12.43 -64.29
CA ASP A 39 -27.15 11.88 -64.55
C ASP A 39 -27.44 10.53 -63.86
N SER A 40 -26.52 10.05 -63.04
CA SER A 40 -26.69 8.77 -62.36
C SER A 40 -27.64 8.91 -61.17
N GLY A 41 -28.67 8.08 -61.08
CA GLY A 41 -29.64 8.11 -59.99
C GLY A 41 -28.94 8.00 -58.61
N ASN A 42 -29.67 8.50 -57.60
CA ASN A 42 -29.16 8.76 -56.23
C ASN A 42 -28.89 7.51 -55.35
N ASP A 43 -28.88 6.28 -55.86
CA ASP A 43 -28.62 5.09 -55.04
C ASP A 43 -27.14 4.76 -54.94
N CYS A 44 -26.43 5.38 -53.95
CA CYS A 44 -25.04 5.14 -53.66
C CYS A 44 -24.77 3.68 -53.27
N ALA A 45 -25.71 2.94 -52.74
CA ALA A 45 -25.54 1.57 -52.32
C ALA A 45 -25.42 0.62 -53.50
N GLU A 46 -26.24 0.83 -54.57
CA GLU A 46 -26.14 0.07 -55.80
C GLU A 46 -24.82 0.33 -56.53
N LEU A 47 -24.41 1.60 -56.66
CA LEU A 47 -23.13 1.99 -57.29
C LEU A 47 -21.90 1.36 -56.57
N VAL A 48 -21.93 1.24 -55.27
CA VAL A 48 -20.87 0.54 -54.48
C VAL A 48 -20.91 -0.96 -54.72
N ASN A 49 -22.11 -1.54 -54.89
CA ASN A 49 -22.29 -2.97 -55.12
C ASN A 49 -21.83 -3.42 -56.51
N GLU A 50 -21.92 -2.56 -57.54
CA GLU A 50 -21.37 -2.81 -58.89
C GLU A 50 -19.87 -3.04 -58.91
N GLY A 51 -19.12 -2.59 -57.93
CA GLY A 51 -17.65 -2.66 -57.88
C GLY A 51 -16.99 -1.57 -58.72
N ASN A 52 -15.84 -1.88 -59.32
CA ASN A 52 -15.03 -0.98 -60.11
C ASN A 52 -14.59 0.30 -59.39
N MET A 53 -14.35 0.19 -58.09
CA MET A 53 -13.86 1.33 -57.31
C MET A 53 -12.35 1.50 -57.45
N ILE A 54 -11.89 2.71 -57.37
CA ILE A 54 -10.47 3.06 -57.31
C ILE A 54 -10.04 3.04 -55.86
N PHE A 55 -9.11 2.15 -55.51
CA PHE A 55 -8.57 2.07 -54.15
C PHE A 55 -7.67 3.25 -53.86
N LEU A 56 -7.93 4.01 -52.81
CA LEU A 56 -7.16 5.17 -52.40
C LEU A 56 -6.02 4.83 -51.44
N GLY A 57 -6.29 3.90 -50.51
CA GLY A 57 -5.30 3.50 -49.52
C GLY A 57 -5.92 2.95 -48.23
N ILE A 58 -5.05 2.69 -47.27
CA ILE A 58 -5.40 2.24 -45.94
C ILE A 58 -5.06 3.34 -44.94
N VAL A 59 -6.01 3.70 -44.07
CA VAL A 59 -5.78 4.55 -42.93
C VAL A 59 -5.65 3.64 -41.70
N ALA A 60 -4.54 3.73 -41.00
CA ALA A 60 -4.30 3.04 -39.74
C ALA A 60 -4.49 4.01 -38.58
N ILE A 61 -5.37 3.68 -37.65
CA ILE A 61 -5.72 4.48 -36.49
C ILE A 61 -5.10 3.81 -35.28
N SER A 62 -4.19 4.53 -34.62
CA SER A 62 -3.55 4.07 -33.38
C SER A 62 -4.07 4.87 -32.19
N ASP A 63 -4.41 4.18 -31.13
CA ASP A 63 -4.64 4.78 -29.81
C ASP A 63 -3.35 4.56 -28.99
N PRO A 64 -2.52 5.60 -28.79
CA PRO A 64 -1.24 5.44 -28.15
C PRO A 64 -1.43 5.14 -26.66
N ILE A 65 -0.59 4.26 -26.13
CA ILE A 65 -0.52 4.01 -24.67
C ILE A 65 -0.06 5.28 -23.97
N ARG A 66 -0.70 5.60 -22.85
CA ARG A 66 -0.28 6.72 -22.00
C ARG A 66 1.16 6.50 -21.53
N PRO A 67 2.03 7.51 -21.58
CA PRO A 67 3.48 7.35 -21.32
C PRO A 67 3.82 6.87 -19.92
N ASP A 68 2.96 7.14 -18.93
CA ASP A 68 3.12 6.79 -17.51
C ASP A 68 2.80 5.32 -17.20
N VAL A 69 2.03 4.63 -18.06
CA VAL A 69 1.53 3.27 -17.78
C VAL A 69 2.63 2.22 -17.71
N PRO A 70 3.63 2.16 -18.62
CA PRO A 70 4.68 1.14 -18.54
C PRO A 70 5.47 1.21 -17.24
N GLU A 71 5.84 2.40 -16.78
CA GLU A 71 6.56 2.60 -15.51
C GLU A 71 5.71 2.18 -14.32
N ALA A 72 4.41 2.54 -14.30
CA ALA A 72 3.51 2.18 -13.24
C ALA A 72 3.26 0.66 -13.16
N VAL A 73 3.13 -0.03 -14.31
CA VAL A 73 3.06 -1.50 -14.38
C VAL A 73 4.33 -2.14 -13.83
N GLN A 74 5.49 -1.62 -14.19
CA GLN A 74 6.77 -2.11 -13.68
C GLN A 74 6.87 -1.93 -12.16
N LYS A 75 6.45 -0.79 -11.63
CA LYS A 75 6.40 -0.55 -10.17
C LYS A 75 5.48 -1.56 -9.46
N CYS A 76 4.30 -1.84 -10.02
CA CYS A 76 3.40 -2.86 -9.49
C CYS A 76 4.03 -4.25 -9.50
N GLN A 77 4.66 -4.66 -10.61
CA GLN A 77 5.34 -5.94 -10.73
C GLN A 77 6.52 -6.07 -9.74
N SER A 78 7.32 -5.02 -9.58
CA SER A 78 8.42 -4.96 -8.60
C SER A 78 7.90 -5.10 -7.16
N ALA A 79 6.70 -4.56 -6.91
CA ALA A 79 6.00 -4.70 -5.64
C ALA A 79 5.35 -6.08 -5.42
N GLY A 80 5.56 -7.04 -6.35
CA GLY A 80 5.00 -8.38 -6.30
C GLY A 80 3.50 -8.45 -6.62
N ILE A 81 2.96 -7.43 -7.30
CA ILE A 81 1.56 -7.38 -7.73
C ILE A 81 1.45 -7.96 -9.13
N GLY A 82 0.63 -8.99 -9.28
CA GLY A 82 0.30 -9.57 -10.59
C GLY A 82 -0.65 -8.67 -11.35
N VAL A 83 -0.18 -8.03 -12.43
CA VAL A 83 -1.01 -7.22 -13.32
C VAL A 83 -1.61 -8.11 -14.40
N LYS A 84 -2.89 -7.91 -14.74
CA LYS A 84 -3.62 -8.65 -15.79
C LYS A 84 -4.41 -7.67 -16.64
N ILE A 85 -4.46 -7.90 -17.96
CA ILE A 85 -5.32 -7.17 -18.89
C ILE A 85 -6.55 -8.01 -19.18
N VAL A 86 -7.72 -7.41 -19.03
CA VAL A 86 -9.01 -8.04 -19.34
C VAL A 86 -9.81 -7.05 -20.18
N THR A 87 -9.95 -7.34 -21.47
CA THR A 87 -10.54 -6.40 -22.45
C THR A 87 -11.50 -7.09 -23.41
N GLY A 88 -12.43 -6.31 -23.97
CA GLY A 88 -13.27 -6.71 -25.11
C GLY A 88 -12.53 -6.74 -26.45
N ASP A 89 -11.31 -6.23 -26.53
CA ASP A 89 -10.52 -6.15 -27.75
C ASP A 89 -10.12 -7.52 -28.31
N THR A 90 -9.57 -7.50 -29.54
CA THR A 90 -9.08 -8.71 -30.19
C THR A 90 -7.83 -9.27 -29.51
N PRO A 91 -7.53 -10.58 -29.62
CA PRO A 91 -6.33 -11.17 -29.03
C PRO A 91 -5.03 -10.52 -29.49
N GLY A 92 -4.93 -10.13 -30.77
CA GLY A 92 -3.77 -9.44 -31.32
C GLY A 92 -3.55 -8.08 -30.67
N THR A 93 -4.60 -7.26 -30.61
CA THR A 93 -4.59 -5.93 -29.97
C THR A 93 -4.21 -6.02 -28.49
N ALA A 94 -4.88 -6.88 -27.74
CA ALA A 94 -4.66 -7.04 -26.30
C ALA A 94 -3.23 -7.52 -25.99
N THR A 95 -2.70 -8.46 -26.79
CA THR A 95 -1.32 -8.96 -26.61
C THR A 95 -0.28 -7.89 -26.96
N GLU A 96 -0.52 -7.10 -28.01
CA GLU A 96 0.39 -6.02 -28.39
C GLU A 96 0.42 -4.91 -27.34
N ILE A 97 -0.73 -4.50 -26.80
CA ILE A 97 -0.79 -3.57 -25.67
C ILE A 97 -0.03 -4.13 -24.47
N ALA A 98 -0.24 -5.41 -24.14
CA ALA A 98 0.48 -6.07 -23.06
C ALA A 98 2.01 -6.07 -23.27
N ARG A 99 2.47 -6.21 -24.52
CA ARG A 99 3.87 -6.14 -24.88
C ARG A 99 4.45 -4.73 -24.69
N GLN A 100 3.75 -3.71 -25.15
CA GLN A 100 4.18 -2.32 -25.05
C GLN A 100 4.26 -1.81 -23.61
N ILE A 101 3.38 -2.30 -22.69
CA ILE A 101 3.46 -1.93 -21.27
C ILE A 101 4.39 -2.85 -20.45
N GLY A 102 5.11 -3.79 -21.08
CA GLY A 102 6.06 -4.68 -20.41
C GLY A 102 5.43 -5.82 -19.61
N LEU A 103 4.13 -6.11 -19.84
CA LEU A 103 3.43 -7.23 -19.21
C LEU A 103 3.65 -8.55 -19.96
N TRP A 104 3.62 -8.50 -21.31
CA TRP A 104 3.89 -9.64 -22.18
C TRP A 104 5.36 -9.68 -22.54
N LYS A 105 6.02 -10.80 -22.25
CA LYS A 105 7.45 -11.00 -22.45
C LYS A 105 7.69 -12.18 -23.40
N PRO A 106 8.89 -12.31 -23.99
CA PRO A 106 9.20 -13.39 -24.96
C PRO A 106 8.98 -14.80 -24.42
N GLU A 107 9.15 -15.03 -23.12
CA GLU A 107 8.93 -16.31 -22.45
C GLU A 107 7.45 -16.67 -22.23
N ASN A 108 6.52 -15.76 -22.51
CA ASN A 108 5.10 -16.03 -22.34
C ASN A 108 4.56 -16.91 -23.47
N THR A 109 3.65 -17.79 -23.09
CA THR A 109 3.03 -18.80 -23.97
C THR A 109 1.51 -18.62 -24.01
N ASP A 110 0.83 -19.47 -24.76
CA ASP A 110 -0.64 -19.49 -24.81
C ASP A 110 -1.31 -19.81 -23.47
N ARG A 111 -0.56 -20.36 -22.50
CA ARG A 111 -1.05 -20.50 -21.11
C ARG A 111 -1.31 -19.13 -20.45
N ASN A 112 -0.57 -18.09 -20.85
CA ASN A 112 -0.66 -16.75 -20.27
C ASN A 112 -1.71 -15.84 -20.94
N ARG A 113 -2.38 -16.31 -22.00
CA ARG A 113 -3.47 -15.58 -22.68
C ARG A 113 -4.65 -16.50 -22.97
N ILE A 114 -5.84 -15.92 -22.98
CA ILE A 114 -7.08 -16.64 -23.29
C ILE A 114 -8.12 -15.67 -23.86
N THR A 115 -9.07 -16.19 -24.64
CA THR A 115 -10.27 -15.44 -25.02
C THR A 115 -11.39 -15.68 -24.02
N GLY A 116 -12.36 -14.72 -23.91
CA GLY A 116 -13.52 -14.91 -23.05
C GLY A 116 -14.33 -16.16 -23.37
N VAL A 117 -14.44 -16.52 -24.67
CA VAL A 117 -15.15 -17.75 -25.10
C VAL A 117 -14.43 -19.01 -24.61
N GLU A 118 -13.12 -19.10 -24.78
CA GLU A 118 -12.32 -20.21 -24.28
C GLU A 118 -12.38 -20.27 -22.75
N PHE A 119 -12.28 -19.14 -22.06
CA PHE A 119 -12.34 -19.07 -20.60
C PHE A 119 -13.70 -19.52 -20.06
N ALA A 120 -14.79 -19.16 -20.72
CA ALA A 120 -16.14 -19.60 -20.36
C ALA A 120 -16.37 -21.10 -20.57
N ALA A 121 -15.62 -21.73 -21.51
CA ALA A 121 -15.71 -23.15 -21.78
C ALA A 121 -14.90 -24.02 -20.79
N LEU A 122 -13.96 -23.42 -20.03
CA LEU A 122 -13.19 -24.15 -19.01
C LEU A 122 -14.08 -24.53 -17.81
N SER A 123 -13.87 -25.73 -17.27
CA SER A 123 -14.38 -26.08 -15.94
C SER A 123 -13.76 -25.18 -14.87
N ASP A 124 -14.35 -25.15 -13.67
CA ASP A 124 -13.80 -24.33 -12.58
C ASP A 124 -12.43 -24.84 -12.13
N GLU A 125 -12.18 -26.14 -12.17
CA GLU A 125 -10.88 -26.73 -11.84
C GLU A 125 -9.78 -26.31 -12.83
N GLU A 126 -10.06 -26.41 -14.14
CA GLU A 126 -9.14 -25.98 -15.19
C GLU A 126 -8.86 -24.48 -15.14
N ALA A 127 -9.91 -23.69 -14.91
CA ALA A 127 -9.78 -22.24 -14.78
C ALA A 127 -8.96 -21.86 -13.53
N LEU A 128 -9.19 -22.53 -12.38
CA LEU A 128 -8.40 -22.34 -11.16
C LEU A 128 -6.92 -22.70 -11.35
N ASP A 129 -6.58 -23.74 -12.12
CA ASP A 129 -5.18 -24.09 -12.40
C ASP A 129 -4.47 -22.99 -13.21
N ARG A 130 -5.21 -22.31 -14.09
CA ARG A 130 -4.64 -21.37 -15.05
C ARG A 130 -4.67 -19.90 -14.58
N VAL A 131 -5.59 -19.53 -13.68
CA VAL A 131 -5.94 -18.15 -13.37
C VAL A 131 -4.76 -17.29 -12.86
N LEU A 132 -3.82 -17.89 -12.12
CA LEU A 132 -2.64 -17.16 -11.63
C LEU A 132 -1.65 -16.83 -12.75
N ASP A 133 -1.45 -17.74 -13.71
CA ASP A 133 -0.52 -17.59 -14.82
C ASP A 133 -1.06 -16.66 -15.91
N LEU A 134 -2.38 -16.47 -15.96
CA LEU A 134 -3.04 -15.66 -16.97
C LEU A 134 -2.60 -14.19 -16.86
N LYS A 135 -2.22 -13.60 -18.00
CA LYS A 135 -1.83 -12.18 -18.12
C LYS A 135 -2.79 -11.38 -18.99
N VAL A 136 -3.34 -12.01 -20.01
CA VAL A 136 -4.22 -11.34 -21.00
C VAL A 136 -5.48 -12.16 -21.21
N MET A 137 -6.64 -11.56 -21.00
CA MET A 137 -7.94 -12.07 -21.43
C MET A 137 -8.54 -11.10 -22.44
N SER A 138 -8.71 -11.56 -23.67
CA SER A 138 -9.28 -10.79 -24.78
C SER A 138 -10.71 -11.21 -25.06
N ARG A 139 -11.50 -10.38 -25.74
CA ARG A 139 -12.93 -10.64 -26.03
C ARG A 139 -13.71 -11.06 -24.78
N ALA A 140 -13.35 -10.50 -23.63
CA ALA A 140 -13.97 -10.78 -22.35
C ALA A 140 -15.35 -10.11 -22.26
N ARG A 141 -16.34 -10.85 -21.79
CA ARG A 141 -17.66 -10.34 -21.43
C ARG A 141 -17.67 -9.92 -19.97
N PRO A 142 -18.63 -9.12 -19.50
CA PRO A 142 -18.74 -8.71 -18.10
C PRO A 142 -18.70 -9.89 -17.11
N MET A 143 -19.40 -10.99 -17.42
CA MET A 143 -19.40 -12.18 -16.57
C MET A 143 -18.05 -12.92 -16.55
N ASP A 144 -17.29 -12.89 -17.64
CA ASP A 144 -15.95 -13.46 -17.68
C ASP A 144 -14.98 -12.70 -16.77
N LYS A 145 -15.10 -11.36 -16.72
CA LYS A 145 -14.34 -10.49 -15.81
C LYS A 145 -14.65 -10.81 -14.34
N GLN A 146 -15.94 -10.91 -14.00
CA GLN A 146 -16.37 -11.26 -12.65
C GLN A 146 -15.90 -12.67 -12.24
N ARG A 147 -16.05 -13.69 -13.10
CA ARG A 147 -15.58 -15.05 -12.83
C ARG A 147 -14.08 -15.09 -12.59
N LEU A 148 -13.28 -14.35 -13.37
CA LEU A 148 -11.85 -14.24 -13.15
C LEU A 148 -11.51 -13.71 -11.75
N VAL A 149 -12.20 -12.66 -11.31
CA VAL A 149 -12.04 -12.09 -9.96
C VAL A 149 -12.35 -13.14 -8.90
N GLN A 150 -13.47 -13.83 -9.01
CA GLN A 150 -13.88 -14.88 -8.06
C GLN A 150 -12.85 -16.01 -7.95
N LEU A 151 -12.35 -16.49 -9.10
CA LEU A 151 -11.35 -17.57 -9.12
C LEU A 151 -10.00 -17.13 -8.55
N LEU A 152 -9.59 -15.87 -8.78
CA LEU A 152 -8.39 -15.32 -8.14
C LEU A 152 -8.54 -15.24 -6.63
N GLN A 153 -9.72 -14.83 -6.15
CA GLN A 153 -10.05 -14.78 -4.71
C GLN A 153 -10.05 -16.18 -4.08
N GLN A 154 -10.58 -17.20 -4.77
CA GLN A 154 -10.53 -18.60 -4.33
C GLN A 154 -9.09 -19.11 -4.19
N LYS A 155 -8.15 -18.60 -5.00
CA LYS A 155 -6.71 -18.87 -4.86
C LYS A 155 -6.04 -18.06 -3.74
N GLY A 156 -6.81 -17.30 -2.96
CA GLY A 156 -6.31 -16.47 -1.85
C GLY A 156 -5.66 -15.16 -2.28
N ALA A 157 -5.85 -14.74 -3.54
CA ALA A 157 -5.37 -13.45 -3.99
C ALA A 157 -6.29 -12.31 -3.52
N VAL A 158 -5.70 -11.17 -3.14
CA VAL A 158 -6.42 -9.91 -2.97
C VAL A 158 -6.46 -9.23 -4.34
N VAL A 159 -7.66 -9.02 -4.86
CA VAL A 159 -7.88 -8.54 -6.23
C VAL A 159 -8.36 -7.09 -6.22
N ALA A 160 -7.65 -6.24 -6.94
CA ALA A 160 -8.13 -4.91 -7.33
C ALA A 160 -8.52 -4.93 -8.81
N VAL A 161 -9.63 -4.30 -9.14
CA VAL A 161 -10.12 -4.16 -10.52
C VAL A 161 -10.23 -2.69 -10.89
N THR A 162 -9.78 -2.34 -12.08
CA THR A 162 -10.01 -1.00 -12.65
C THR A 162 -10.98 -1.09 -13.80
N GLY A 163 -11.90 -0.13 -13.91
CA GLY A 163 -12.85 -0.04 -15.00
C GLY A 163 -13.47 1.33 -15.11
N ASP A 164 -13.96 1.67 -16.30
CA ASP A 164 -14.61 2.94 -16.62
C ASP A 164 -16.04 2.77 -17.14
N GLY A 165 -16.39 1.56 -17.57
CA GLY A 165 -17.64 1.25 -18.22
C GLY A 165 -18.66 0.51 -17.34
N THR A 166 -19.91 0.53 -17.77
CA THR A 166 -21.00 -0.26 -17.18
C THR A 166 -20.70 -1.76 -17.19
N ASN A 167 -19.94 -2.22 -18.18
CA ASN A 167 -19.53 -3.61 -18.32
C ASN A 167 -18.54 -4.08 -17.26
N ASP A 168 -17.91 -3.16 -16.56
CA ASP A 168 -16.93 -3.45 -15.51
C ASP A 168 -17.57 -3.52 -14.12
N ALA A 169 -18.78 -2.96 -13.95
CA ALA A 169 -19.44 -2.88 -12.67
C ALA A 169 -19.57 -4.21 -11.90
N PRO A 170 -19.89 -5.37 -12.53
CA PRO A 170 -19.92 -6.64 -11.81
C PRO A 170 -18.55 -7.05 -11.25
N ALA A 171 -17.46 -6.80 -11.98
CA ALA A 171 -16.11 -7.12 -11.55
C ALA A 171 -15.62 -6.11 -10.49
N LEU A 172 -15.93 -4.83 -10.64
CA LEU A 172 -15.62 -3.77 -9.66
C LEU A 172 -16.24 -4.08 -8.30
N ASN A 173 -17.52 -4.40 -8.28
CA ASN A 173 -18.25 -4.69 -7.04
C ASN A 173 -17.79 -6.01 -6.37
N HIS A 174 -17.30 -6.98 -7.15
CA HIS A 174 -16.84 -8.27 -6.61
C HIS A 174 -15.40 -8.26 -6.13
N ALA A 175 -14.59 -7.32 -6.59
CA ALA A 175 -13.20 -7.17 -6.17
C ALA A 175 -13.11 -6.76 -4.69
N GLN A 176 -11.99 -7.02 -4.03
CA GLN A 176 -11.73 -6.44 -2.72
C GLN A 176 -11.48 -4.93 -2.80
N VAL A 177 -11.03 -4.44 -3.95
CA VAL A 177 -10.89 -3.01 -4.21
C VAL A 177 -11.33 -2.72 -5.64
N GLY A 178 -12.49 -2.11 -5.80
CA GLY A 178 -12.96 -1.56 -7.08
C GLY A 178 -12.42 -0.15 -7.30
N LEU A 179 -11.83 0.10 -8.46
CA LEU A 179 -11.27 1.41 -8.84
C LEU A 179 -11.95 1.89 -10.12
N SER A 180 -12.69 2.98 -10.08
CA SER A 180 -13.27 3.62 -11.27
C SER A 180 -12.40 4.78 -11.75
N MET A 181 -12.48 5.06 -13.05
CA MET A 181 -11.88 6.26 -13.63
C MET A 181 -12.76 7.49 -13.35
N GLY A 182 -12.17 8.67 -13.21
CA GLY A 182 -12.87 9.92 -12.99
C GLY A 182 -13.81 10.28 -14.14
N THR A 183 -13.43 9.93 -15.38
CA THR A 183 -14.24 10.05 -16.60
C THR A 183 -15.19 8.87 -16.81
N GLY A 184 -15.13 7.84 -15.96
CA GLY A 184 -15.98 6.65 -16.05
C GLY A 184 -17.47 6.94 -15.83
N THR A 185 -18.30 5.96 -16.21
CA THR A 185 -19.76 6.05 -16.05
C THR A 185 -20.18 6.11 -14.57
N SER A 186 -21.36 6.67 -14.27
CA SER A 186 -21.91 6.68 -12.91
C SER A 186 -22.03 5.27 -12.33
N VAL A 187 -22.42 4.30 -13.15
CA VAL A 187 -22.54 2.89 -12.74
C VAL A 187 -21.19 2.31 -12.31
N ALA A 188 -20.10 2.59 -13.03
CA ALA A 188 -18.77 2.15 -12.65
C ALA A 188 -18.32 2.81 -11.33
N LYS A 189 -18.61 4.12 -11.15
CA LYS A 189 -18.30 4.86 -9.92
C LYS A 189 -19.06 4.33 -8.70
N GLU A 190 -20.34 4.04 -8.86
CA GLU A 190 -21.17 3.48 -7.80
C GLU A 190 -20.75 2.05 -7.40
N ALA A 191 -20.22 1.28 -8.37
CA ALA A 191 -19.74 -0.08 -8.14
C ALA A 191 -18.31 -0.14 -7.59
N SER A 192 -17.61 0.99 -7.45
CA SER A 192 -16.20 1.06 -7.03
C SER A 192 -16.06 1.64 -5.62
N ASP A 193 -14.95 1.27 -4.96
CA ASP A 193 -14.57 1.80 -3.64
C ASP A 193 -13.77 3.11 -3.76
N ILE A 194 -13.05 3.29 -4.86
CA ILE A 194 -12.16 4.42 -5.10
C ILE A 194 -12.38 4.97 -6.52
N THR A 195 -12.45 6.29 -6.67
CA THR A 195 -12.45 6.96 -7.98
C THR A 195 -11.13 7.67 -8.23
N LEU A 196 -10.47 7.35 -9.34
CA LEU A 196 -9.22 7.96 -9.78
C LEU A 196 -9.51 9.24 -10.57
N LEU A 197 -9.36 10.40 -9.96
CA LEU A 197 -9.75 11.69 -10.57
C LEU A 197 -8.90 12.09 -11.79
N ASP A 198 -7.67 11.59 -11.86
CA ASP A 198 -6.71 11.88 -12.93
C ASP A 198 -6.68 10.80 -14.03
N ASP A 199 -7.51 9.76 -13.90
CA ASP A 199 -7.56 8.60 -14.80
C ASP A 199 -6.21 7.91 -15.02
N SER A 200 -5.25 8.08 -14.10
CA SER A 200 -3.89 7.59 -14.25
C SER A 200 -3.66 6.26 -13.54
N PHE A 201 -3.10 5.29 -14.26
CA PHE A 201 -2.65 4.03 -13.67
C PHE A 201 -1.50 4.24 -12.66
N HIS A 202 -0.73 5.32 -12.81
CA HIS A 202 0.30 5.70 -11.84
C HIS A 202 -0.28 5.98 -10.45
N SER A 203 -1.48 6.55 -10.37
CA SER A 203 -2.18 6.82 -9.11
C SER A 203 -2.56 5.54 -8.38
N ILE A 204 -2.79 4.42 -9.09
CA ILE A 204 -2.99 3.10 -8.49
C ILE A 204 -1.71 2.64 -7.78
N ALA A 205 -0.55 2.70 -8.45
CA ALA A 205 0.73 2.34 -7.82
C ALA A 205 1.02 3.21 -6.59
N THR A 206 0.68 4.49 -6.66
CA THR A 206 0.79 5.44 -5.54
C THR A 206 -0.16 5.07 -4.39
N ALA A 207 -1.42 4.73 -4.68
CA ALA A 207 -2.39 4.28 -3.68
C ALA A 207 -1.92 3.01 -2.95
N VAL A 208 -1.34 2.05 -3.68
CA VAL A 208 -0.73 0.85 -3.08
C VAL A 208 0.43 1.23 -2.13
N MET A 209 1.30 2.14 -2.55
CA MET A 209 2.41 2.63 -1.72
C MET A 209 1.88 3.28 -0.43
N TRP A 210 0.86 4.12 -0.52
CA TRP A 210 0.21 4.74 0.64
C TRP A 210 -0.42 3.70 1.56
N GLY A 211 -1.19 2.76 1.04
CA GLY A 211 -1.83 1.70 1.81
C GLY A 211 -0.81 0.83 2.56
N ARG A 212 0.27 0.42 1.91
CA ARG A 212 1.36 -0.33 2.55
C ARG A 212 2.10 0.48 3.62
N SER A 213 2.29 1.78 3.38
CA SER A 213 2.94 2.68 4.34
C SER A 213 2.05 2.92 5.56
N LEU A 214 0.74 3.14 5.35
CA LEU A 214 -0.23 3.26 6.43
C LEU A 214 -0.25 2.00 7.30
N TYR A 215 -0.26 0.82 6.69
CA TYR A 215 -0.19 -0.44 7.42
C TYR A 215 1.08 -0.54 8.30
N LYS A 216 2.24 -0.11 7.80
CA LYS A 216 3.46 -0.04 8.60
C LYS A 216 3.35 0.96 9.76
N ASN A 217 2.70 2.08 9.52
CA ASN A 217 2.47 3.07 10.59
C ASN A 217 1.57 2.49 11.70
N ILE A 218 0.54 1.73 11.34
CA ILE A 218 -0.29 0.98 12.31
C ILE A 218 0.58 -0.02 13.09
N GLN A 219 1.46 -0.78 12.43
CA GLN A 219 2.36 -1.71 13.12
C GLN A 219 3.32 -1.00 14.09
N ARG A 220 3.86 0.16 13.71
CA ARG A 220 4.71 1.00 14.57
C ARG A 220 3.97 1.44 15.83
N PHE A 221 2.74 1.90 15.67
CA PHE A 221 1.87 2.27 16.79
C PHE A 221 1.58 1.08 17.70
N ILE A 222 1.22 -0.08 17.14
CA ILE A 222 0.96 -1.30 17.92
C ILE A 222 2.20 -1.73 18.72
N VAL A 223 3.39 -1.70 18.11
CA VAL A 223 4.65 -2.03 18.81
C VAL A 223 4.88 -1.08 19.99
N PHE A 224 4.69 0.22 19.76
CA PHE A 224 4.83 1.24 20.81
C PHE A 224 3.83 1.00 21.94
N GLN A 225 2.55 0.94 21.63
CA GLN A 225 1.49 0.83 22.64
C GLN A 225 1.51 -0.49 23.42
N LEU A 226 1.73 -1.61 22.75
CA LEU A 226 1.81 -2.89 23.46
C LEU A 226 3.06 -2.95 24.36
N THR A 227 4.16 -2.33 23.99
CA THR A 227 5.33 -2.24 24.87
C THR A 227 4.99 -1.47 26.15
N ILE A 228 4.33 -0.32 26.04
CA ILE A 228 3.87 0.46 27.20
C ILE A 228 2.95 -0.38 28.10
N ASN A 229 1.91 -0.96 27.51
CA ASN A 229 0.90 -1.69 28.29
C ASN A 229 1.47 -2.93 29.01
N VAL A 230 2.35 -3.68 28.33
CA VAL A 230 3.02 -4.83 28.95
C VAL A 230 3.90 -4.39 30.12
N VAL A 231 4.67 -3.32 29.95
CA VAL A 231 5.55 -2.80 31.02
C VAL A 231 4.73 -2.26 32.20
N ALA A 232 3.70 -1.48 31.91
CA ALA A 232 2.84 -0.88 32.94
C ALA A 232 2.12 -1.96 33.76
N LEU A 233 1.44 -2.90 33.06
CA LEU A 233 0.72 -3.99 33.74
C LEU A 233 1.67 -4.86 34.54
N ALA A 234 2.80 -5.25 33.98
CA ALA A 234 3.78 -6.08 34.69
C ALA A 234 4.40 -5.33 35.87
N SER A 235 4.66 -4.02 35.78
CA SER A 235 5.18 -3.24 36.90
C SER A 235 4.21 -3.14 38.05
N VAL A 236 2.90 -2.95 37.79
CA VAL A 236 1.86 -2.91 38.82
C VAL A 236 1.68 -4.28 39.46
N LEU A 237 1.61 -5.33 38.63
CA LEU A 237 1.42 -6.71 39.12
C LEU A 237 2.60 -7.16 40.00
N LEU A 238 3.83 -7.00 39.51
CA LEU A 238 5.04 -7.39 40.26
C LEU A 238 5.22 -6.51 41.50
N GLY A 239 4.94 -5.22 41.44
CA GLY A 239 4.97 -4.32 42.58
C GLY A 239 4.07 -4.81 43.71
N ALA A 240 2.86 -5.27 43.38
CA ALA A 240 1.94 -5.87 44.35
C ALA A 240 2.51 -7.15 45.00
N PHE A 241 3.16 -8.05 44.23
CA PHE A 241 3.83 -9.24 44.78
C PHE A 241 4.99 -8.90 45.71
N PHE A 242 5.70 -7.80 45.45
CA PHE A 242 6.78 -7.35 46.35
C PHE A 242 6.28 -6.56 47.57
N GLY A 243 4.97 -6.42 47.74
CA GLY A 243 4.34 -5.74 48.90
C GLY A 243 4.68 -4.25 48.94
N THR A 244 4.82 -3.62 47.81
CA THR A 244 5.00 -2.18 47.69
C THR A 244 3.65 -1.51 47.46
N GLU A 245 3.52 -0.21 47.83
CA GLU A 245 2.41 0.60 47.36
C GLU A 245 2.34 0.57 45.81
N LEU A 246 1.13 0.79 45.27
CA LEU A 246 0.93 0.82 43.80
C LEU A 246 1.93 1.79 43.18
N PRO A 247 2.89 1.30 42.34
CA PRO A 247 3.95 2.14 41.80
C PRO A 247 3.42 3.17 40.81
N LEU A 248 2.28 2.87 40.17
CA LEU A 248 1.54 3.77 39.26
C LEU A 248 0.08 3.90 39.73
N THR A 249 -0.42 5.13 39.75
CA THR A 249 -1.85 5.38 40.07
C THR A 249 -2.71 5.29 38.80
N VAL A 250 -4.04 5.16 39.01
CA VAL A 250 -5.00 5.15 37.90
C VAL A 250 -4.90 6.45 37.05
N THR A 251 -4.77 7.60 37.73
CA THR A 251 -4.64 8.88 37.03
C THR A 251 -3.36 9.00 36.20
N GLN A 252 -2.23 8.48 36.71
CA GLN A 252 -0.98 8.38 35.93
C GLN A 252 -1.12 7.44 34.73
N MET A 253 -1.80 6.31 34.89
CA MET A 253 -2.08 5.39 33.78
C MET A 253 -3.03 6.01 32.75
N LEU A 254 -4.02 6.80 33.17
CA LEU A 254 -4.88 7.55 32.24
C LEU A 254 -4.09 8.61 31.46
N TRP A 255 -3.17 9.30 32.09
CA TRP A 255 -2.27 10.22 31.38
C TRP A 255 -1.51 9.51 30.26
N VAL A 256 -0.90 8.39 30.56
CA VAL A 256 -0.09 7.63 29.60
C VAL A 256 -0.96 7.03 28.50
N ASN A 257 -2.02 6.29 28.84
CA ASN A 257 -2.80 5.51 27.89
C ASN A 257 -3.83 6.34 27.12
N LEU A 258 -4.29 7.49 27.64
CA LEU A 258 -5.28 8.30 26.95
C LEU A 258 -4.64 9.49 26.24
N ILE A 259 -3.79 10.22 26.92
CA ILE A 259 -3.25 11.48 26.37
C ILE A 259 -1.97 11.24 25.60
N MET A 260 -0.96 10.64 26.22
CA MET A 260 0.33 10.38 25.57
C MET A 260 0.18 9.46 24.36
N ASP A 261 -0.61 8.36 24.48
CA ASP A 261 -0.85 7.41 23.37
C ASP A 261 -1.60 8.06 22.21
N THR A 262 -2.54 8.98 22.48
CA THR A 262 -3.25 9.72 21.42
C THR A 262 -2.28 10.57 20.60
N PHE A 263 -1.43 11.33 21.26
CA PHE A 263 -0.43 12.14 20.56
C PHE A 263 0.61 11.28 19.84
N ALA A 264 1.04 10.18 20.45
CA ALA A 264 1.93 9.21 19.82
C ALA A 264 1.31 8.56 18.57
N ALA A 265 0.02 8.21 18.64
CA ALA A 265 -0.74 7.69 17.50
C ALA A 265 -0.80 8.69 16.35
N MET A 266 -1.08 9.97 16.64
CA MET A 266 -1.08 11.04 15.64
C MET A 266 0.28 11.19 14.98
N ALA A 267 1.36 11.19 15.77
CA ALA A 267 2.73 11.29 15.26
C ALA A 267 3.10 10.11 14.35
N LEU A 268 2.79 8.88 14.78
CA LEU A 268 3.12 7.66 14.03
C LEU A 268 2.24 7.49 12.80
N ALA A 269 0.97 7.90 12.85
CA ALA A 269 0.07 7.88 11.69
C ALA A 269 0.47 8.89 10.61
N SER A 270 1.05 10.03 11.01
CA SER A 270 1.47 11.11 10.11
C SER A 270 2.78 10.84 9.36
N ILE A 271 3.42 9.68 9.58
CA ILE A 271 4.66 9.32 8.88
C ILE A 271 4.38 9.21 7.38
N PRO A 272 5.09 9.96 6.52
CA PRO A 272 4.85 9.96 5.09
C PRO A 272 5.15 8.60 4.46
N PRO A 273 4.54 8.29 3.30
CA PRO A 273 4.79 7.04 2.60
C PRO A 273 6.24 6.94 2.15
N SER A 274 6.78 5.73 2.19
CA SER A 274 8.13 5.42 1.73
C SER A 274 8.08 4.53 0.49
N ALA A 275 8.86 4.87 -0.52
CA ALA A 275 9.02 4.03 -1.72
C ALA A 275 9.56 2.62 -1.40
N ASP A 276 10.26 2.46 -0.29
CA ASP A 276 10.84 1.17 0.15
C ASP A 276 9.77 0.07 0.32
N VAL A 277 8.51 0.45 0.63
CA VAL A 277 7.41 -0.51 0.79
C VAL A 277 7.04 -1.21 -0.51
N MET A 278 7.39 -0.61 -1.66
CA MET A 278 7.15 -1.19 -2.98
C MET A 278 8.16 -2.29 -3.35
N ASN A 279 9.24 -2.44 -2.58
CA ASN A 279 10.21 -3.54 -2.72
C ASN A 279 9.84 -4.77 -1.87
N GLU A 280 8.74 -4.69 -1.12
CA GLU A 280 8.29 -5.79 -0.27
C GLU A 280 7.23 -6.64 -0.98
N LYS A 281 7.24 -7.94 -0.69
CA LYS A 281 6.21 -8.85 -1.21
C LYS A 281 4.84 -8.52 -0.59
N PRO A 282 3.74 -8.74 -1.34
CA PRO A 282 2.39 -8.64 -0.80
C PRO A 282 2.22 -9.55 0.42
N ARG A 283 1.43 -9.10 1.39
CA ARG A 283 1.04 -9.93 2.53
C ARG A 283 0.00 -10.96 2.11
N LYS A 284 -0.01 -12.07 2.83
CA LYS A 284 -1.11 -13.04 2.73
C LYS A 284 -2.32 -12.56 3.53
N THR A 285 -3.50 -12.98 3.15
CA THR A 285 -4.76 -12.59 3.79
C THR A 285 -4.88 -13.09 5.24
N ASP A 286 -4.21 -14.19 5.57
CA ASP A 286 -4.19 -14.85 6.89
C ASP A 286 -3.00 -14.41 7.77
N ASP A 287 -2.15 -13.49 7.31
CA ASP A 287 -1.06 -12.97 8.11
C ASP A 287 -1.56 -12.11 9.28
N PHE A 288 -1.11 -12.44 10.49
CA PHE A 288 -1.40 -11.63 11.69
C PHE A 288 -0.76 -10.25 11.61
N ILE A 289 -1.45 -9.25 12.19
CA ILE A 289 -0.92 -7.88 12.28
C ILE A 289 0.37 -7.88 13.12
N ILE A 290 0.39 -8.63 14.23
CA ILE A 290 1.56 -8.74 15.10
C ILE A 290 2.48 -9.83 14.57
N THR A 291 3.54 -9.40 13.88
CA THR A 291 4.55 -10.30 13.34
C THR A 291 5.45 -10.88 14.42
N LYS A 292 6.18 -11.97 14.09
CA LYS A 292 7.20 -12.55 15.00
C LYS A 292 8.26 -11.52 15.41
N THR A 293 8.63 -10.62 14.50
CA THR A 293 9.59 -9.53 14.77
C THR A 293 9.02 -8.51 15.75
N MET A 294 7.77 -8.11 15.59
CA MET A 294 7.09 -7.21 16.51
C MET A 294 7.03 -7.83 17.92
N ARG A 295 6.62 -9.09 18.03
CA ARG A 295 6.57 -9.80 19.31
C ARG A 295 7.93 -9.85 20.01
N LYS A 296 9.00 -10.17 19.29
CA LYS A 296 10.37 -10.16 19.84
C LYS A 296 10.79 -8.75 20.31
N ASN A 297 10.42 -7.70 19.58
CA ASN A 297 10.74 -6.33 19.96
C ASN A 297 9.95 -5.91 21.21
N ILE A 298 8.62 -6.12 21.23
CA ILE A 298 7.76 -5.79 22.38
C ILE A 298 8.25 -6.47 23.65
N LEU A 299 8.50 -7.78 23.59
CA LEU A 299 8.96 -8.54 24.75
C LEU A 299 10.38 -8.16 25.16
N GLY A 300 11.31 -7.96 24.21
CA GLY A 300 12.69 -7.62 24.49
C GLY A 300 12.84 -6.22 25.12
N VAL A 301 12.25 -5.20 24.49
CA VAL A 301 12.24 -3.83 25.02
C VAL A 301 11.45 -3.76 26.32
N GLY A 302 10.28 -4.41 26.36
CA GLY A 302 9.43 -4.48 27.55
C GLY A 302 10.15 -5.11 28.73
N PHE A 303 10.87 -6.20 28.53
CA PHE A 303 11.68 -6.85 29.59
C PHE A 303 12.79 -5.93 30.10
N CYS A 304 13.53 -5.23 29.22
CA CYS A 304 14.54 -4.26 29.62
C CYS A 304 13.95 -3.13 30.48
N PHE A 305 12.83 -2.56 30.05
CA PHE A 305 12.17 -1.49 30.82
C PHE A 305 11.65 -2.00 32.15
N LEU A 306 11.04 -3.18 32.16
CA LEU A 306 10.55 -3.81 33.38
C LEU A 306 11.69 -4.06 34.37
N ALA A 307 12.83 -4.56 33.91
CA ALA A 307 14.01 -4.78 34.78
C ALA A 307 14.50 -3.49 35.44
N ILE A 308 14.55 -2.37 34.68
CA ILE A 308 14.91 -1.06 35.23
C ILE A 308 13.91 -0.61 36.30
N LEU A 309 12.60 -0.69 35.96
CA LEU A 309 11.54 -0.24 36.86
C LEU A 309 11.46 -1.11 38.13
N MET A 310 11.63 -2.42 38.01
CA MET A 310 11.67 -3.32 39.18
C MET A 310 12.90 -3.02 40.07
N THR A 311 14.04 -2.71 39.50
CA THR A 311 15.21 -2.28 40.28
C THR A 311 14.91 -1.00 41.06
N LEU A 312 14.22 -0.03 40.41
CA LEU A 312 13.82 1.21 41.05
C LEU A 312 12.82 0.92 42.22
N ILE A 313 11.85 0.03 42.03
CA ILE A 313 10.91 -0.36 43.06
C ILE A 313 11.63 -0.92 44.28
N VAL A 314 12.62 -1.79 44.10
CA VAL A 314 13.43 -2.36 45.20
C VAL A 314 14.20 -1.25 45.93
N ILE A 315 14.77 -0.28 45.21
CA ILE A 315 15.46 0.88 45.81
C ILE A 315 14.49 1.76 46.59
N ILE A 316 13.30 2.03 46.03
CA ILE A 316 12.26 2.85 46.70
C ILE A 316 11.84 2.21 48.03
N LYS A 317 11.68 0.89 48.06
CA LYS A 317 11.30 0.15 49.30
C LYS A 317 12.33 0.34 50.43
N GLN A 318 13.58 0.64 50.15
CA GLN A 318 14.63 0.86 51.12
C GLN A 318 14.75 2.33 51.57
N ARG A 319 13.95 3.25 50.96
CA ARG A 319 14.00 4.68 51.29
C ARG A 319 13.23 4.98 52.57
N PRO A 320 13.62 6.01 53.34
CA PRO A 320 12.86 6.56 54.44
C PRO A 320 11.45 6.99 53.97
N ALA A 321 10.46 6.89 54.85
CA ALA A 321 9.04 7.12 54.53
C ALA A 321 8.76 8.54 54.01
N ASP A 322 9.51 9.53 54.48
CA ASP A 322 9.44 10.95 54.03
C ASP A 322 9.93 11.18 52.59
N LEU A 323 10.73 10.27 52.07
CA LEU A 323 11.27 10.37 50.71
C LEU A 323 10.53 9.47 49.67
N VAL A 324 9.58 8.65 50.11
CA VAL A 324 8.85 7.70 49.24
C VAL A 324 8.01 8.45 48.18
N GLY A 325 7.33 9.54 48.55
CA GLY A 325 6.52 10.33 47.61
C GLY A 325 7.32 10.87 46.46
N GLN A 326 8.47 11.47 46.76
CA GLN A 326 9.39 11.99 45.76
C GLN A 326 9.99 10.87 44.88
N ALA A 327 10.33 9.73 45.50
CA ALA A 327 10.85 8.58 44.75
C ALA A 327 9.82 7.94 43.80
N LEU A 328 8.54 7.91 44.17
CA LEU A 328 7.44 7.46 43.32
C LEU A 328 7.19 8.44 42.16
N THR A 329 7.33 9.74 42.40
CA THR A 329 7.28 10.75 41.33
C THR A 329 8.42 10.55 40.31
N GLN A 330 9.64 10.30 40.79
CA GLN A 330 10.77 9.96 39.93
C GLN A 330 10.53 8.67 39.13
N PHE A 331 9.99 7.65 39.78
CA PHE A 331 9.60 6.39 39.13
C PHE A 331 8.62 6.60 37.99
N PHE A 332 7.53 7.34 38.23
CA PHE A 332 6.54 7.68 37.22
C PHE A 332 7.18 8.45 36.06
N THR A 333 8.03 9.43 36.37
CA THR A 333 8.71 10.24 35.34
C THR A 333 9.69 9.40 34.54
N ILE A 334 10.45 8.51 35.15
CA ILE A 334 11.36 7.57 34.44
C ILE A 334 10.54 6.64 33.54
N PHE A 335 9.41 6.11 34.01
CA PHE A 335 8.52 5.29 33.19
C PHE A 335 8.08 6.03 31.94
N VAL A 336 7.59 7.26 32.07
CA VAL A 336 7.17 8.08 30.92
C VAL A 336 8.35 8.41 29.99
N MET A 337 9.52 8.77 30.53
CA MET A 337 10.68 9.13 29.72
C MET A 337 11.28 7.93 28.97
N LEU A 338 11.23 6.73 29.50
CA LEU A 338 11.60 5.51 28.76
C LEU A 338 10.71 5.33 27.53
N GLN A 339 9.39 5.55 27.68
CA GLN A 339 8.45 5.48 26.57
C GLN A 339 8.61 6.65 25.59
N PHE A 340 8.88 7.84 26.10
CA PHE A 340 9.20 9.02 25.29
C PHE A 340 10.32 8.74 24.29
N TRP A 341 11.44 8.20 24.74
CA TRP A 341 12.54 7.83 23.86
C TRP A 341 12.23 6.63 22.96
N ASN A 342 11.41 5.70 23.46
CA ASN A 342 10.96 4.55 22.66
C ASN A 342 10.03 4.95 21.51
N LEU A 343 9.30 6.06 21.62
CA LEU A 343 8.47 6.60 20.54
C LEU A 343 9.30 6.87 19.27
N PHE A 344 10.49 7.44 19.43
CA PHE A 344 11.42 7.67 18.31
C PHE A 344 11.92 6.34 17.71
N ASN A 345 12.22 5.34 18.53
CA ASN A 345 12.60 4.02 18.00
C ASN A 345 11.45 3.33 17.28
N ALA A 346 10.22 3.47 17.79
CA ALA A 346 9.03 2.91 17.16
C ALA A 346 8.74 3.56 15.81
N SER A 347 9.00 4.86 15.63
CA SER A 347 8.76 5.58 14.37
C SER A 347 9.52 5.01 13.18
N VAL A 348 10.68 4.41 13.42
CA VAL A 348 11.53 3.79 12.40
C VAL A 348 11.53 2.26 12.46
N PHE A 349 10.62 1.68 13.27
CA PHE A 349 10.49 0.22 13.36
C PHE A 349 10.24 -0.41 11.98
N GLY A 350 10.90 -1.53 11.71
CA GLY A 350 10.81 -2.22 10.41
C GLY A 350 11.69 -1.61 9.32
N THR A 351 12.45 -0.55 9.62
CA THR A 351 13.42 0.05 8.70
C THR A 351 14.83 0.01 9.28
N ASN A 352 15.83 0.21 8.42
CA ASN A 352 17.21 0.40 8.85
C ASN A 352 17.63 1.89 8.89
N HIS A 353 16.67 2.81 8.70
CA HIS A 353 16.97 4.24 8.71
C HIS A 353 17.22 4.77 10.13
N SER A 354 18.02 5.83 10.21
CA SER A 354 18.17 6.61 11.45
C SER A 354 16.90 7.42 11.70
N VAL A 355 16.56 7.63 12.96
CA VAL A 355 15.48 8.57 13.36
C VAL A 355 15.72 9.97 12.80
N PHE A 356 16.99 10.36 12.61
CA PHE A 356 17.40 11.70 12.17
C PHE A 356 17.51 11.86 10.66
N LYS A 357 17.17 10.83 9.85
CA LYS A 357 17.42 10.85 8.40
C LYS A 357 16.49 11.82 7.65
N ASP A 358 15.25 11.97 8.09
CA ASP A 358 14.24 12.78 7.40
C ASP A 358 13.79 13.95 8.28
N SER A 359 14.22 15.16 7.90
CA SER A 359 13.96 16.38 8.68
C SER A 359 12.48 16.77 8.77
N ARG A 360 11.68 16.50 7.72
CA ARG A 360 10.23 16.83 7.74
C ARG A 360 9.48 15.89 8.68
N HIS A 361 9.85 14.62 8.67
CA HIS A 361 9.30 13.64 9.59
C HIS A 361 9.74 13.91 11.03
N ALA A 362 11.00 14.30 11.22
CA ALA A 362 11.54 14.67 12.52
C ALA A 362 10.78 15.86 13.17
N LEU A 363 10.32 16.86 12.41
CA LEU A 363 9.56 18.00 12.94
C LEU A 363 8.20 17.59 13.51
N GLY A 364 7.44 16.74 12.83
CA GLY A 364 6.15 16.22 13.32
C GLY A 364 6.32 15.40 14.60
N MET A 365 7.31 14.52 14.63
CA MET A 365 7.64 13.74 15.82
C MET A 365 8.14 14.62 16.97
N LEU A 366 8.98 15.62 16.67
CA LEU A 366 9.52 16.54 17.67
C LEU A 366 8.42 17.39 18.30
N SER A 367 7.46 17.90 17.52
CA SER A 367 6.33 18.68 18.08
C SER A 367 5.50 17.87 19.07
N VAL A 368 5.18 16.62 18.73
CA VAL A 368 4.48 15.70 19.64
C VAL A 368 5.32 15.37 20.87
N ALA A 369 6.62 15.12 20.68
CA ALA A 369 7.54 14.87 21.79
C ALA A 369 7.60 16.06 22.76
N ILE A 370 7.64 17.29 22.25
CA ILE A 370 7.59 18.51 23.09
C ILE A 370 6.26 18.58 23.86
N ILE A 371 5.13 18.30 23.22
CA ILE A 371 3.81 18.30 23.89
C ILE A 371 3.80 17.29 25.03
N ILE A 372 4.28 16.07 24.81
CA ILE A 372 4.35 15.02 25.84
C ILE A 372 5.26 15.46 26.99
N LEU A 373 6.44 16.03 26.68
CA LEU A 373 7.41 16.47 27.68
C LEU A 373 6.84 17.64 28.52
N VAL A 374 6.25 18.64 27.87
CA VAL A 374 5.62 19.78 28.57
C VAL A 374 4.45 19.28 29.44
N GLY A 375 3.61 18.39 28.92
CA GLY A 375 2.52 17.80 29.68
C GLY A 375 3.02 17.03 30.89
N GLN A 376 4.10 16.24 30.76
CA GLN A 376 4.72 15.52 31.87
C GLN A 376 5.27 16.49 32.94
N ILE A 377 5.93 17.56 32.54
CA ILE A 377 6.41 18.60 33.45
C ILE A 377 5.24 19.23 34.22
N LEU A 378 4.18 19.63 33.52
CA LEU A 378 3.01 20.23 34.13
C LEU A 378 2.35 19.30 35.16
N ILE A 379 2.22 18.00 34.86
CA ILE A 379 1.66 17.00 35.76
C ILE A 379 2.52 16.83 37.00
N VAL A 380 3.83 16.77 36.84
CA VAL A 380 4.75 16.57 37.98
C VAL A 380 4.78 17.81 38.89
N GLU A 381 4.85 19.01 38.28
CA GLU A 381 4.98 20.24 39.07
C GLU A 381 3.64 20.70 39.69
N PHE A 382 2.49 20.46 39.01
CA PHE A 382 1.20 21.00 39.41
C PHE A 382 0.14 19.94 39.72
N GLY A 383 0.40 18.67 39.42
CA GLY A 383 -0.59 17.59 39.59
C GLY A 383 -0.89 17.18 41.03
N GLY A 384 0.06 17.35 41.94
CA GLY A 384 -0.08 17.18 43.39
C GLY A 384 -0.82 15.89 43.77
N LYS A 385 -1.84 16.03 44.59
CA LYS A 385 -2.64 14.89 45.09
C LYS A 385 -3.37 14.09 44.02
N VAL A 386 -3.78 14.76 42.90
CA VAL A 386 -4.53 14.11 41.81
C VAL A 386 -3.68 13.08 41.10
N PHE A 387 -2.43 13.40 40.82
CA PHE A 387 -1.48 12.51 40.15
C PHE A 387 -0.50 11.85 41.14
N ARG A 388 -0.62 12.11 42.44
CA ARG A 388 0.32 11.66 43.46
C ARG A 388 1.76 12.02 43.07
N THR A 389 1.99 13.29 42.73
CA THR A 389 3.28 13.82 42.31
C THR A 389 3.75 14.92 43.28
N GLU A 390 5.06 15.03 43.42
CA GLU A 390 5.75 16.09 44.15
C GLU A 390 6.70 16.82 43.16
N PRO A 391 6.78 18.16 43.26
CA PRO A 391 7.66 18.96 42.40
C PRO A 391 9.12 18.47 42.49
N MET A 392 9.81 18.45 41.34
CA MET A 392 11.19 18.03 41.25
C MET A 392 12.10 19.19 40.93
N ASN A 393 13.34 19.17 41.48
CA ASN A 393 14.33 20.16 41.12
C ASN A 393 14.83 19.99 39.67
N PHE A 394 15.32 21.07 39.06
CA PHE A 394 15.79 21.08 37.67
C PHE A 394 16.87 19.99 37.37
N MET A 395 17.78 19.79 38.31
CA MET A 395 18.84 18.77 38.09
C MET A 395 18.29 17.35 38.05
N THR A 396 17.26 17.02 38.84
CA THR A 396 16.58 15.73 38.78
C THR A 396 15.96 15.48 37.39
N TRP A 397 15.30 16.51 36.82
CA TRP A 397 14.80 16.46 35.46
C TRP A 397 15.91 16.16 34.43
N VAL A 398 17.02 16.90 34.50
CA VAL A 398 18.18 16.68 33.63
C VAL A 398 18.71 15.24 33.75
N TYR A 399 18.88 14.73 34.96
CA TYR A 399 19.35 13.36 35.18
C TYR A 399 18.40 12.30 34.64
N ILE A 400 17.08 12.47 34.81
CA ILE A 400 16.09 11.53 34.31
C ILE A 400 16.05 11.57 32.77
N ILE A 401 15.99 12.73 32.16
CA ILE A 401 15.95 12.89 30.70
C ILE A 401 17.21 12.34 30.05
N ALA A 402 18.40 12.73 30.56
CA ALA A 402 19.68 12.26 30.05
C ALA A 402 19.88 10.76 30.31
N GLY A 403 19.59 10.31 31.53
CA GLY A 403 19.73 8.92 31.93
C GLY A 403 18.86 7.97 31.13
N THR A 404 17.60 8.37 30.81
CA THR A 404 16.70 7.52 30.01
C THR A 404 16.96 7.58 28.50
N SER A 405 17.73 8.56 28.02
CA SER A 405 18.02 8.73 26.59
C SER A 405 18.81 7.57 25.97
N PHE A 406 19.44 6.71 26.79
CA PHE A 406 20.14 5.51 26.30
C PHE A 406 19.23 4.63 25.43
N VAL A 407 17.92 4.65 25.67
CA VAL A 407 16.92 3.91 24.88
C VAL A 407 16.99 4.30 23.39
N LEU A 408 17.07 5.60 23.10
CA LEU A 408 17.21 6.10 21.73
C LEU A 408 18.55 5.65 21.12
N TRP A 409 19.64 5.83 21.86
CA TRP A 409 20.98 5.57 21.36
C TRP A 409 21.26 4.09 21.13
N ILE A 410 20.78 3.18 21.97
CA ILE A 410 20.84 1.74 21.72
C ILE A 410 20.12 1.39 20.42
N GLY A 411 18.95 1.96 20.18
CA GLY A 411 18.20 1.78 18.92
C GLY A 411 19.00 2.27 17.71
N GLU A 412 19.64 3.43 17.80
CA GLU A 412 20.48 4.00 16.72
C GLU A 412 21.71 3.13 16.43
N ILE A 413 22.42 2.69 17.48
CA ILE A 413 23.59 1.82 17.33
C ILE A 413 23.18 0.50 16.66
N TYR A 414 22.07 -0.11 17.08
CA TYR A 414 21.56 -1.33 16.47
C TYR A 414 21.26 -1.16 14.97
N ARG A 415 20.60 -0.06 14.58
CA ARG A 415 20.30 0.26 13.18
C ARG A 415 21.58 0.57 12.38
N TRP A 416 22.56 1.23 13.01
CA TRP A 416 23.84 1.51 12.40
C TRP A 416 24.61 0.23 12.07
N ILE A 417 24.69 -0.72 13.02
CA ILE A 417 25.32 -2.04 12.80
C ILE A 417 24.61 -2.78 11.65
N LYS A 418 23.30 -2.82 11.64
CA LYS A 418 22.54 -3.46 10.55
C LYS A 418 22.77 -2.82 9.17
N ARG A 419 23.02 -1.52 9.12
CA ARG A 419 23.34 -0.83 7.85
C ARG A 419 24.69 -1.23 7.31
N ILE A 420 25.68 -1.45 8.18
CA ILE A 420 27.00 -1.92 7.78
C ILE A 420 26.90 -3.35 7.24
N GLN A 421 26.28 -4.26 7.97
CA GLN A 421 26.11 -5.67 7.57
C GLN A 421 25.35 -5.89 6.27
N LYS A 422 24.58 -4.91 5.80
CA LYS A 422 23.83 -5.00 4.54
C LYS A 422 24.59 -4.41 3.34
N LYS A 423 25.74 -3.79 3.58
CA LYS A 423 26.62 -3.25 2.54
C LYS A 423 27.69 -4.24 2.08
N ASP A 424 27.98 -5.22 2.90
CA ASP A 424 28.79 -6.40 2.59
C ASP A 424 27.86 -7.52 2.05
#